data_4ff5fe80c80db28e7a5267d604441d7d
#
_entry.id   4ff5fe80c80db28e7a5267d604441d7d
#
_cell.length_a   1.000
_cell.length_b   1.000
_cell.length_c   1.000
_cell.angle_alpha   90.00
_cell.angle_beta   90.00
_cell.angle_gamma   90.00
#
_symmetry.space_group_name_H-M   'P 1'
#
loop_
_entity.id
_entity.type
_entity.pdbx_description
1 polymer ?
#
loop_
_entity_poly.entity_id
_entity_poly.type
_entity_poly.pdbx_seq_one_letter_code
_entity_poly.pdbx_strand_id
1 'polypeptide(L)'
;SRAGATRRRASGPAAPAREFVVLFEDEHLLAIAKPSGVAVHGGSGVAFGVIEQLRRAHPAAKFLELVHRLDKETSGVLLLAKKRSSLLAVQDQFRNRTTDKRYSALVIGAWPANRKVIDVALHKTIDAQGERHVRPVPADHADGRRSITLVKVAKTFPAFTLLDVTLKTGRTHQIRVHLAAEGHAIVGDPKYGDFALNRQMARGEHRFDRMFLHARQLAFEHPASGERITLSAPLPAECETLLAQL
;
A
#
# COMPACT_ATOMS: atom_id res chain seq x y z
N SER A 1 34.15 -2.69 44.07
CA SER A 1 32.81 -2.87 43.49
C SER A 1 32.48 -1.72 42.53
N ARG A 2 32.52 -2.00 41.25
CA ARG A 2 32.09 -1.02 40.20
C ARG A 2 30.63 -1.32 39.90
N ALA A 3 29.75 -0.43 40.27
CA ALA A 3 28.34 -0.45 39.88
C ALA A 3 28.24 -0.03 38.42
N GLY A 4 27.79 -0.93 37.57
CA GLY A 4 27.47 -0.66 36.19
C GLY A 4 26.21 0.16 36.07
N ALA A 5 26.33 1.43 35.71
CA ALA A 5 25.19 2.27 35.37
C ALA A 5 24.66 1.82 34.01
N THR A 6 23.56 1.10 34.03
CA THR A 6 22.74 0.85 32.83
C THR A 6 22.20 2.20 32.33
N ARG A 7 22.78 2.70 31.24
CA ARG A 7 22.21 3.83 30.49
C ARG A 7 20.82 3.40 30.02
N ARG A 8 19.77 3.92 30.68
CA ARG A 8 18.42 3.93 30.13
C ARG A 8 18.52 4.70 28.81
N ARG A 9 18.31 4.00 27.68
CA ARG A 9 18.07 4.68 26.41
C ARG A 9 16.89 5.62 26.65
N ALA A 10 17.10 6.91 26.44
CA ALA A 10 16.03 7.87 26.41
C ALA A 10 15.03 7.38 25.35
N SER A 11 13.86 6.96 25.79
CA SER A 11 12.77 6.63 24.89
C SER A 11 12.43 7.92 24.14
N GLY A 12 12.44 7.86 22.81
CA GLY A 12 11.98 8.98 21.98
C GLY A 12 10.52 9.34 22.34
N PRO A 13 10.00 10.45 21.82
CA PRO A 13 8.65 10.89 22.11
C PRO A 13 7.65 9.79 21.76
N ALA A 14 6.63 9.61 22.60
CA ALA A 14 5.56 8.65 22.37
C ALA A 14 4.76 9.01 21.10
N ALA A 15 4.27 7.99 20.37
CA ALA A 15 3.41 8.20 19.22
C ALA A 15 2.15 8.99 19.62
N PRO A 16 1.70 9.97 18.82
CA PRO A 16 0.41 10.61 19.05
C PRO A 16 -0.73 9.59 18.85
N ALA A 17 -1.78 9.70 19.65
CA ALA A 17 -3.00 8.94 19.41
C ALA A 17 -3.68 9.46 18.16
N ARG A 18 -4.12 8.54 17.28
CA ARG A 18 -4.86 8.89 16.09
C ARG A 18 -5.89 7.82 15.76
N GLU A 19 -7.10 8.26 15.46
CA GLU A 19 -8.15 7.45 14.88
C GLU A 19 -8.13 7.58 13.36
N PHE A 20 -8.55 6.51 12.69
CA PHE A 20 -8.70 6.46 11.23
C PHE A 20 -10.13 6.05 10.90
N VAL A 21 -10.58 6.33 9.68
CA VAL A 21 -11.90 5.89 9.22
C VAL A 21 -11.97 4.36 9.25
N VAL A 22 -12.92 3.83 10.01
CA VAL A 22 -13.13 2.39 10.16
C VAL A 22 -14.03 1.89 9.05
N LEU A 23 -13.57 0.88 8.32
CA LEU A 23 -14.33 0.20 7.26
C LEU A 23 -15.06 -1.03 7.79
N PHE A 24 -14.46 -1.71 8.76
CA PHE A 24 -15.00 -2.91 9.39
C PHE A 24 -14.35 -3.11 10.76
N GLU A 25 -15.12 -3.56 11.73
CA GLU A 25 -14.59 -3.97 13.03
C GLU A 25 -15.47 -5.04 13.68
N ASP A 26 -14.83 -6.06 14.20
CA ASP A 26 -15.45 -7.04 15.08
C ASP A 26 -14.43 -7.44 16.18
N GLU A 27 -14.66 -8.52 16.90
CA GLU A 27 -13.71 -8.94 17.94
C GLU A 27 -12.41 -9.53 17.38
N HIS A 28 -12.36 -9.88 16.09
CA HIS A 28 -11.21 -10.52 15.43
C HIS A 28 -10.36 -9.57 14.60
N LEU A 29 -10.99 -8.61 13.94
CA LEU A 29 -10.39 -7.78 12.91
C LEU A 29 -10.76 -6.31 13.06
N LEU A 30 -9.86 -5.45 12.58
CA LEU A 30 -10.10 -4.03 12.35
C LEU A 30 -9.61 -3.69 10.95
N ALA A 31 -10.44 -3.11 10.13
CA ALA A 31 -10.05 -2.57 8.82
C ALA A 31 -10.29 -1.07 8.78
N ILE A 32 -9.29 -0.34 8.31
CA ILE A 32 -9.34 1.11 8.18
C ILE A 32 -9.08 1.55 6.75
N ALA A 33 -9.50 2.76 6.43
CA ALA A 33 -9.09 3.48 5.23
C ALA A 33 -7.79 4.23 5.54
N LYS A 34 -6.65 3.67 5.16
CA LYS A 34 -5.35 4.33 5.36
C LYS A 34 -5.25 5.53 4.41
N PRO A 35 -4.96 6.73 4.90
CA PRO A 35 -4.67 7.87 4.01
C PRO A 35 -3.30 7.70 3.33
N SER A 36 -3.13 8.36 2.18
CA SER A 36 -1.82 8.53 1.56
C SER A 36 -0.91 9.37 2.45
N GLY A 37 0.37 9.06 2.44
CA GLY A 37 1.39 9.82 3.19
C GLY A 37 1.64 9.33 4.60
N VAL A 38 0.88 8.36 5.09
CA VAL A 38 1.07 7.73 6.41
C VAL A 38 1.61 6.32 6.22
N ALA A 39 2.78 6.03 6.79
CA ALA A 39 3.37 4.70 6.77
C ALA A 39 2.57 3.74 7.65
N VAL A 40 2.58 2.45 7.34
CA VAL A 40 1.88 1.45 8.16
C VAL A 40 2.53 1.26 9.52
N HIS A 41 3.86 1.36 9.60
CA HIS A 41 4.61 1.32 10.86
C HIS A 41 5.79 2.29 10.82
N GLY A 42 6.28 2.69 11.99
CA GLY A 42 7.51 3.44 12.15
C GLY A 42 8.73 2.62 11.70
N GLY A 43 9.80 3.31 11.35
CA GLY A 43 11.04 2.70 10.86
C GLY A 43 12.00 3.74 10.32
N SER A 44 12.75 3.41 9.28
CA SER A 44 13.73 4.31 8.65
C SER A 44 13.11 5.64 8.22
N GLY A 45 13.48 6.73 8.88
CA GLY A 45 13.02 8.09 8.56
C GLY A 45 11.55 8.37 8.90
N VAL A 46 10.85 7.44 9.57
CA VAL A 46 9.46 7.60 10.00
C VAL A 46 9.35 7.31 11.49
N ALA A 47 8.94 8.32 12.26
CA ALA A 47 8.82 8.19 13.72
C ALA A 47 7.59 7.35 14.12
N PHE A 48 6.44 7.57 13.44
CA PHE A 48 5.18 6.93 13.80
C PHE A 48 4.42 6.49 12.56
N GLY A 49 3.96 5.24 12.55
CA GLY A 49 3.05 4.72 11.54
C GLY A 49 1.64 4.54 12.08
N VAL A 50 0.80 3.96 11.25
CA VAL A 50 -0.59 3.65 11.60
C VAL A 50 -0.67 2.81 12.87
N ILE A 51 0.13 1.74 12.97
CA ILE A 51 0.04 0.79 14.07
C ILE A 51 0.38 1.44 15.42
N GLU A 52 1.42 2.27 15.48
CA GLU A 52 1.81 2.96 16.71
C GLU A 52 0.75 3.97 17.15
N GLN A 53 0.18 4.70 16.21
CA GLN A 53 -0.87 5.69 16.48
C GLN A 53 -2.18 5.03 16.92
N LEU A 54 -2.57 3.90 16.31
CA LEU A 54 -3.75 3.14 16.70
C LEU A 54 -3.59 2.50 18.07
N ARG A 55 -2.42 1.94 18.38
CA ARG A 55 -2.14 1.38 19.71
C ARG A 55 -2.24 2.45 20.79
N ARG A 56 -1.80 3.66 20.47
CA ARG A 56 -1.90 4.79 21.40
C ARG A 56 -3.35 5.22 21.60
N ALA A 57 -4.17 5.17 20.56
CA ALA A 57 -5.61 5.47 20.64
C ALA A 57 -6.41 4.37 21.35
N HIS A 58 -5.93 3.13 21.37
CA HIS A 58 -6.58 1.97 21.97
C HIS A 58 -5.71 1.30 23.02
N PRO A 59 -5.39 1.99 24.14
CA PRO A 59 -4.46 1.46 25.15
C PRO A 59 -4.97 0.22 25.87
N ALA A 60 -6.28 -0.02 25.86
CA ALA A 60 -6.89 -1.21 26.46
C ALA A 60 -6.83 -2.45 25.54
N ALA A 61 -6.49 -2.29 24.27
CA ALA A 61 -6.36 -3.40 23.35
C ALA A 61 -5.15 -4.27 23.72
N LYS A 62 -5.39 -5.55 24.01
CA LYS A 62 -4.34 -6.49 24.40
C LYS A 62 -3.51 -6.94 23.20
N PHE A 63 -4.08 -6.92 22.01
CA PHE A 63 -3.46 -7.33 20.78
C PHE A 63 -3.99 -6.46 19.63
N LEU A 64 -3.08 -5.88 18.85
CA LEU A 64 -3.41 -5.14 17.64
C LEU A 64 -2.18 -5.17 16.73
N GLU A 65 -2.28 -5.90 15.61
CA GLU A 65 -1.17 -6.14 14.69
C GLU A 65 -1.59 -5.97 13.23
N LEU A 66 -0.67 -5.47 12.42
CA LEU A 66 -0.85 -5.39 10.96
C LEU A 66 -0.90 -6.81 10.37
N VAL A 67 -1.92 -7.07 9.56
CA VAL A 67 -2.01 -8.32 8.78
C VAL A 67 -1.14 -8.25 7.54
N HIS A 68 -1.10 -7.08 6.90
CA HIS A 68 -0.34 -6.82 5.68
C HIS A 68 0.17 -5.39 5.67
N ARG A 69 0.77 -4.99 4.55
CA ARG A 69 1.38 -3.67 4.40
C ARG A 69 0.87 -2.99 3.13
N LEU A 70 0.80 -1.68 3.19
CA LEU A 70 0.67 -0.79 2.04
C LEU A 70 1.86 0.17 2.06
N ASP A 71 2.29 0.63 0.89
CA ASP A 71 3.29 1.69 0.81
C ASP A 71 2.78 2.96 1.49
N LYS A 72 3.71 3.77 1.99
CA LYS A 72 3.38 5.05 2.65
C LYS A 72 2.45 5.92 1.81
N GLU A 73 2.73 6.01 0.52
CA GLU A 73 2.00 6.85 -0.43
C GLU A 73 0.68 6.26 -0.89
N THR A 74 0.47 4.96 -0.70
CA THR A 74 -0.76 4.26 -1.09
C THR A 74 -1.85 4.48 -0.06
N SER A 75 -3.04 4.83 -0.53
CA SER A 75 -4.26 4.89 0.31
C SER A 75 -5.08 3.62 0.17
N GLY A 76 -6.01 3.40 1.07
CA GLY A 76 -7.03 2.36 0.95
C GLY A 76 -7.07 1.36 2.08
N VAL A 77 -7.66 0.21 1.80
CA VAL A 77 -7.96 -0.82 2.80
C VAL A 77 -6.69 -1.34 3.46
N LEU A 78 -6.59 -1.15 4.77
CA LEU A 78 -5.55 -1.73 5.61
C LEU A 78 -6.20 -2.58 6.70
N LEU A 79 -5.83 -3.85 6.76
CA LEU A 79 -6.38 -4.82 7.69
C LEU A 79 -5.44 -5.06 8.86
N LEU A 80 -6.01 -5.02 10.07
CA LEU A 80 -5.32 -5.35 11.32
C LEU A 80 -6.05 -6.50 12.01
N ALA A 81 -5.31 -7.28 12.77
CA ALA A 81 -5.87 -8.35 13.60
C ALA A 81 -5.93 -7.91 15.07
N LYS A 82 -7.02 -8.26 15.74
CA LYS A 82 -7.24 -8.02 17.17
C LYS A 82 -6.97 -9.25 18.02
N LYS A 83 -6.62 -10.38 17.38
CA LYS A 83 -6.23 -11.65 18.02
C LYS A 83 -5.09 -12.29 17.24
N ARG A 84 -4.18 -12.96 17.95
CA ARG A 84 -3.05 -13.66 17.33
C ARG A 84 -3.51 -14.77 16.38
N SER A 85 -4.52 -15.55 16.75
CA SER A 85 -5.08 -16.60 15.89
C SER A 85 -5.63 -16.05 14.58
N SER A 86 -6.29 -14.90 14.63
CA SER A 86 -6.81 -14.20 13.45
C SER A 86 -5.68 -13.67 12.58
N LEU A 87 -4.62 -13.12 13.18
CA LEU A 87 -3.43 -12.68 12.45
C LEU A 87 -2.83 -13.82 11.64
N LEU A 88 -2.57 -14.95 12.26
CA LEU A 88 -1.94 -16.10 11.60
C LEU A 88 -2.84 -16.67 10.49
N ALA A 89 -4.13 -16.80 10.74
CA ALA A 89 -5.09 -17.33 9.77
C ALA A 89 -5.18 -16.47 8.52
N VAL A 90 -5.25 -15.15 8.66
CA VAL A 90 -5.35 -14.25 7.50
C VAL A 90 -4.00 -14.10 6.80
N GLN A 91 -2.89 -14.04 7.54
CA GLN A 91 -1.56 -14.06 6.92
C GLN A 91 -1.31 -15.29 6.07
N ASP A 92 -1.82 -16.47 6.49
CA ASP A 92 -1.77 -17.69 5.68
C ASP A 92 -2.52 -17.53 4.36
N GLN A 93 -3.66 -16.86 4.37
CA GLN A 93 -4.41 -16.59 3.14
C GLN A 93 -3.61 -15.68 2.18
N PHE A 94 -2.95 -14.64 2.70
CA PHE A 94 -2.06 -13.80 1.88
C PHE A 94 -0.91 -14.63 1.28
N ARG A 95 -0.28 -15.46 2.10
CA ARG A 95 0.82 -16.33 1.67
C ARG A 95 0.39 -17.33 0.62
N ASN A 96 -0.78 -17.93 0.78
CA ASN A 96 -1.35 -18.92 -0.13
C ASN A 96 -2.09 -18.29 -1.32
N ARG A 97 -2.14 -16.95 -1.40
CA ARG A 97 -2.74 -16.19 -2.50
C ARG A 97 -4.22 -16.49 -2.71
N THR A 98 -4.96 -16.69 -1.62
CA THR A 98 -6.42 -16.88 -1.64
C THR A 98 -7.20 -15.60 -1.41
N THR A 99 -6.49 -14.49 -1.17
CA THR A 99 -7.07 -13.15 -1.08
C THR A 99 -7.24 -12.53 -2.47
N ASP A 100 -8.19 -11.61 -2.59
CA ASP A 100 -8.36 -10.78 -3.79
C ASP A 100 -8.03 -9.34 -3.44
N LYS A 101 -7.02 -8.77 -4.10
CA LYS A 101 -6.50 -7.41 -3.86
C LYS A 101 -6.69 -6.57 -5.11
N ARG A 102 -7.53 -5.55 -5.03
CA ARG A 102 -7.82 -4.65 -6.15
C ARG A 102 -7.47 -3.22 -5.83
N TYR A 103 -6.88 -2.57 -6.83
CA TYR A 103 -6.38 -1.20 -6.75
C TYR A 103 -6.94 -0.34 -7.88
N SER A 104 -7.02 0.96 -7.63
CA SER A 104 -7.19 1.98 -8.67
C SER A 104 -5.88 2.72 -8.84
N ALA A 105 -5.42 2.87 -10.08
CA ALA A 105 -4.19 3.58 -10.42
C ALA A 105 -4.42 4.51 -11.61
N LEU A 106 -4.02 5.78 -11.48
CA LEU A 106 -4.00 6.71 -12.60
C LEU A 106 -2.60 6.74 -13.19
N VAL A 107 -2.47 6.38 -14.46
CA VAL A 107 -1.18 6.32 -15.15
C VAL A 107 -1.10 7.34 -16.27
N ILE A 108 0.14 7.67 -16.64
CA ILE A 108 0.46 8.61 -17.72
C ILE A 108 0.21 7.92 -19.07
N GLY A 109 -0.43 8.64 -19.98
CA GLY A 109 -0.63 8.22 -21.37
C GLY A 109 -1.82 7.28 -21.57
N ALA A 110 -1.92 6.77 -22.78
CA ALA A 110 -2.98 5.87 -23.22
C ALA A 110 -2.51 4.42 -23.04
N TRP A 111 -3.07 3.74 -22.05
CA TRP A 111 -2.78 2.32 -21.81
C TRP A 111 -3.36 1.47 -22.94
N PRO A 112 -2.58 0.54 -23.53
CA PRO A 112 -3.11 -0.36 -24.55
C PRO A 112 -4.21 -1.27 -23.99
N ALA A 113 -5.41 -1.21 -24.52
CA ALA A 113 -6.57 -1.95 -24.00
C ALA A 113 -6.39 -3.48 -24.03
N ASN A 114 -5.52 -3.98 -24.90
CA ASN A 114 -5.19 -5.41 -25.01
C ASN A 114 -4.09 -5.87 -24.03
N ARG A 115 -3.42 -4.95 -23.34
CA ARG A 115 -2.39 -5.28 -22.32
C ARG A 115 -3.05 -5.54 -20.98
N LYS A 116 -3.37 -6.81 -20.72
CA LYS A 116 -4.17 -7.23 -19.55
C LYS A 116 -3.36 -7.92 -18.45
N VAL A 117 -2.16 -8.41 -18.77
CA VAL A 117 -1.32 -9.16 -17.83
C VAL A 117 0.11 -8.66 -17.94
N ILE A 118 0.70 -8.36 -16.79
CA ILE A 118 2.13 -8.11 -16.67
C ILE A 118 2.71 -9.23 -15.81
N ASP A 119 3.49 -10.12 -16.43
CA ASP A 119 4.17 -11.24 -15.78
C ASP A 119 5.68 -11.01 -15.94
N VAL A 120 6.21 -10.13 -15.12
CA VAL A 120 7.62 -9.73 -15.15
C VAL A 120 8.20 -9.86 -13.76
N ALA A 121 9.28 -10.65 -13.62
CA ALA A 121 9.96 -10.86 -12.36
C ALA A 121 10.55 -9.55 -11.81
N LEU A 122 10.53 -9.40 -10.50
CA LEU A 122 11.06 -8.24 -9.80
C LEU A 122 12.18 -8.65 -8.85
N HIS A 123 13.16 -7.78 -8.73
CA HIS A 123 14.27 -7.92 -7.78
C HIS A 123 14.32 -6.71 -6.86
N LYS A 124 14.31 -6.98 -5.57
CA LYS A 124 14.41 -5.96 -4.52
C LYS A 124 15.79 -5.94 -3.91
N THR A 125 16.38 -4.74 -3.81
CA THR A 125 17.59 -4.47 -3.04
C THR A 125 17.29 -3.46 -1.94
N ILE A 126 18.09 -3.48 -0.88
CA ILE A 126 18.01 -2.52 0.22
C ILE A 126 19.36 -1.83 0.31
N ASP A 127 19.41 -0.50 0.25
CA ASP A 127 20.64 0.26 0.34
C ASP A 127 21.13 0.43 1.80
N ALA A 128 22.28 1.09 1.97
CA ALA A 128 22.88 1.31 3.29
C ALA A 128 22.01 2.16 4.23
N GLN A 129 21.09 2.94 3.69
CA GLN A 129 20.13 3.76 4.44
C GLN A 129 18.82 3.02 4.73
N GLY A 130 18.71 1.75 4.31
CA GLY A 130 17.51 0.93 4.48
C GLY A 130 16.42 1.23 3.45
N GLU A 131 16.71 2.01 2.41
CA GLU A 131 15.75 2.29 1.35
C GLU A 131 15.64 1.12 0.37
N ARG A 132 14.40 0.80 0.00
CA ARG A 132 14.10 -0.30 -0.93
C ARG A 132 14.14 0.18 -2.36
N HIS A 133 14.82 -0.59 -3.21
CA HIS A 133 14.90 -0.38 -4.65
C HIS A 133 14.41 -1.62 -5.36
N VAL A 134 13.46 -1.47 -6.27
CA VAL A 134 12.86 -2.59 -7.00
C VAL A 134 13.00 -2.33 -8.50
N ARG A 135 13.41 -3.35 -9.23
CA ARG A 135 13.54 -3.27 -10.69
C ARG A 135 13.04 -4.54 -11.36
N PRO A 136 12.54 -4.44 -12.59
CA PRO A 136 12.24 -5.62 -13.39
C PRO A 136 13.52 -6.35 -13.77
N VAL A 137 13.44 -7.68 -13.79
CA VAL A 137 14.56 -8.55 -14.17
C VAL A 137 14.04 -9.66 -15.08
N PRO A 138 14.92 -10.32 -15.85
CA PRO A 138 14.52 -11.49 -16.65
C PRO A 138 13.99 -12.62 -15.77
N ALA A 139 13.16 -13.48 -16.35
CA ALA A 139 12.53 -14.59 -15.63
C ALA A 139 13.54 -15.59 -15.05
N ASP A 140 14.72 -15.70 -15.65
CA ASP A 140 15.81 -16.58 -15.23
C ASP A 140 16.80 -15.92 -14.26
N HIS A 141 16.57 -14.66 -13.86
CA HIS A 141 17.43 -13.98 -12.90
C HIS A 141 17.41 -14.71 -11.55
N ALA A 142 18.60 -14.99 -11.00
CA ALA A 142 18.77 -15.80 -9.79
C ALA A 142 18.00 -15.26 -8.57
N ASP A 143 17.94 -13.93 -8.42
CA ASP A 143 17.27 -13.24 -7.31
C ASP A 143 15.92 -12.65 -7.70
N GLY A 144 15.46 -12.90 -8.93
CA GLY A 144 14.16 -12.44 -9.40
C GLY A 144 13.02 -13.21 -8.76
N ARG A 145 11.97 -12.49 -8.40
CA ARG A 145 10.71 -13.05 -7.89
C ARG A 145 9.61 -12.90 -8.93
N ARG A 146 8.96 -14.01 -9.27
CA ARG A 146 7.80 -13.96 -10.18
C ARG A 146 6.76 -13.00 -9.64
N SER A 147 6.29 -12.09 -10.49
CA SER A 147 5.36 -11.03 -10.12
C SER A 147 4.32 -10.84 -11.21
N ILE A 148 3.05 -11.02 -10.85
CA ILE A 148 1.94 -11.00 -11.79
C ILE A 148 0.94 -9.93 -11.39
N THR A 149 0.73 -8.97 -12.28
CA THR A 149 -0.24 -7.88 -12.15
C THR A 149 -1.26 -7.98 -13.29
N LEU A 150 -2.54 -8.00 -12.95
CA LEU A 150 -3.62 -7.92 -13.93
C LEU A 150 -4.10 -6.49 -14.05
N VAL A 151 -4.34 -6.05 -15.28
CA VAL A 151 -4.71 -4.66 -15.58
C VAL A 151 -5.95 -4.63 -16.46
N LYS A 152 -6.88 -3.75 -16.12
CA LYS A 152 -8.05 -3.43 -16.93
C LYS A 152 -8.22 -1.92 -16.98
N VAL A 153 -8.49 -1.38 -18.17
CA VAL A 153 -8.80 0.05 -18.34
C VAL A 153 -10.18 0.32 -17.75
N ALA A 154 -10.25 1.22 -16.77
CA ALA A 154 -11.49 1.67 -16.16
C ALA A 154 -12.03 2.91 -16.87
N LYS A 155 -11.17 3.89 -17.19
CA LYS A 155 -11.55 5.12 -17.87
C LYS A 155 -10.34 5.73 -18.59
N THR A 156 -10.57 6.24 -19.79
CA THR A 156 -9.57 6.97 -20.57
C THR A 156 -9.77 8.48 -20.47
N PHE A 157 -8.66 9.21 -20.38
CA PHE A 157 -8.61 10.66 -20.43
C PHE A 157 -7.65 11.10 -21.53
N PRO A 158 -7.62 12.37 -21.95
CA PRO A 158 -6.75 12.81 -23.04
C PRO A 158 -5.26 12.49 -22.83
N ALA A 159 -4.74 12.60 -21.59
CA ALA A 159 -3.33 12.39 -21.29
C ALA A 159 -3.06 11.29 -20.26
N PHE A 160 -4.10 10.65 -19.72
CA PHE A 160 -4.01 9.68 -18.64
C PHE A 160 -4.97 8.52 -18.85
N THR A 161 -4.73 7.43 -18.13
CA THR A 161 -5.65 6.28 -18.07
C THR A 161 -5.86 5.88 -16.61
N LEU A 162 -7.12 5.72 -16.21
CA LEU A 162 -7.46 5.11 -14.93
C LEU A 162 -7.54 3.60 -15.12
N LEU A 163 -6.78 2.87 -14.32
CA LEU A 163 -6.68 1.41 -14.37
C LEU A 163 -7.32 0.78 -13.14
N ASP A 164 -8.02 -0.33 -13.37
CA ASP A 164 -8.33 -1.33 -12.35
C ASP A 164 -7.22 -2.37 -12.35
N VAL A 165 -6.58 -2.55 -11.20
CA VAL A 165 -5.41 -3.42 -11.06
C VAL A 165 -5.74 -4.52 -10.05
N THR A 166 -5.44 -5.76 -10.41
CA THR A 166 -5.56 -6.92 -9.51
C THR A 166 -4.18 -7.54 -9.31
N LEU A 167 -3.77 -7.71 -8.06
CA LEU A 167 -2.52 -8.37 -7.71
C LEU A 167 -2.73 -9.88 -7.58
N LYS A 168 -1.96 -10.67 -8.32
CA LYS A 168 -1.84 -12.13 -8.14
C LYS A 168 -0.68 -12.47 -7.21
N THR A 169 0.32 -11.61 -7.14
CA THR A 169 1.46 -11.65 -6.22
C THR A 169 1.54 -10.31 -5.52
N GLY A 170 2.22 -10.22 -4.40
CA GLY A 170 2.33 -8.98 -3.62
C GLY A 170 3.77 -8.58 -3.31
N ARG A 171 4.60 -8.35 -4.34
CA ARG A 171 5.98 -7.91 -4.15
C ARG A 171 6.05 -6.43 -3.83
N THR A 172 7.12 -6.04 -3.15
CA THR A 172 7.40 -4.63 -2.83
C THR A 172 7.32 -3.77 -4.10
N HIS A 173 6.57 -2.68 -4.05
CA HIS A 173 6.40 -1.72 -5.14
C HIS A 173 5.92 -2.35 -6.47
N GLN A 174 5.31 -3.51 -6.44
CA GLN A 174 5.03 -4.29 -7.66
C GLN A 174 4.24 -3.52 -8.71
N ILE A 175 3.10 -2.93 -8.36
CA ILE A 175 2.26 -2.20 -9.32
C ILE A 175 3.05 -1.01 -9.88
N ARG A 176 3.73 -0.28 -9.02
CA ARG A 176 4.48 0.93 -9.37
C ARG A 176 5.56 0.64 -10.39
N VAL A 177 6.38 -0.40 -10.15
CA VAL A 177 7.47 -0.81 -11.03
C VAL A 177 6.95 -1.42 -12.32
N HIS A 178 5.94 -2.28 -12.25
CA HIS A 178 5.33 -2.88 -13.43
C HIS A 178 4.78 -1.83 -14.40
N LEU A 179 4.01 -0.86 -13.88
CA LEU A 179 3.40 0.17 -14.74
C LEU A 179 4.46 1.13 -15.31
N ALA A 180 5.45 1.52 -14.51
CA ALA A 180 6.55 2.36 -14.99
C ALA A 180 7.38 1.66 -16.08
N ALA A 181 7.65 0.37 -15.92
CA ALA A 181 8.39 -0.42 -16.91
C ALA A 181 7.65 -0.56 -18.25
N GLU A 182 6.32 -0.51 -18.23
CA GLU A 182 5.51 -0.49 -19.46
C GLU A 182 5.45 0.90 -20.10
N GLY A 183 6.11 1.89 -19.54
CA GLY A 183 6.09 3.27 -20.05
C GLY A 183 4.92 4.12 -19.56
N HIS A 184 4.19 3.64 -18.56
CA HIS A 184 3.00 4.31 -18.01
C HIS A 184 3.09 4.44 -16.49
N ALA A 185 4.00 5.30 -16.04
CA ALA A 185 4.19 5.53 -14.60
C ALA A 185 2.92 6.05 -13.93
N ILE A 186 2.77 5.75 -12.66
CA ILE A 186 1.66 6.26 -11.85
C ILE A 186 1.85 7.76 -11.61
N VAL A 187 0.79 8.53 -11.78
CA VAL A 187 0.77 9.96 -11.47
C VAL A 187 1.10 10.17 -10.00
N GLY A 188 2.07 11.03 -9.73
CA GLY A 188 2.48 11.37 -8.37
C GLY A 188 3.43 10.37 -7.71
N ASP A 189 3.88 9.33 -8.41
CA ASP A 189 4.84 8.38 -7.84
C ASP A 189 6.19 9.08 -7.60
N PRO A 190 6.63 9.21 -6.33
CA PRO A 190 7.84 9.95 -6.01
C PRO A 190 9.13 9.18 -6.30
N LYS A 191 9.04 7.90 -6.68
CA LYS A 191 10.20 7.04 -6.89
C LYS A 191 10.33 6.54 -8.32
N TYR A 192 9.24 6.05 -8.89
CA TYR A 192 9.23 5.45 -10.24
C TYR A 192 8.48 6.32 -11.26
N GLY A 193 7.99 7.47 -10.86
CA GLY A 193 7.16 8.34 -11.66
C GLY A 193 7.91 9.35 -12.51
N ASP A 194 7.15 10.20 -13.16
CA ASP A 194 7.64 11.38 -13.87
C ASP A 194 7.71 12.56 -12.89
N PHE A 195 8.89 12.88 -12.42
CA PHE A 195 9.07 13.90 -11.38
C PHE A 195 8.73 15.31 -11.85
N ALA A 196 8.98 15.64 -13.12
CA ALA A 196 8.59 16.92 -13.68
C ALA A 196 7.07 17.07 -13.74
N LEU A 197 6.37 16.05 -14.21
CA LEU A 197 4.91 16.01 -14.21
C LEU A 197 4.35 16.06 -12.78
N ASN A 198 4.94 15.34 -11.85
CA ASN A 198 4.51 15.33 -10.45
C ASN A 198 4.56 16.74 -9.85
N ARG A 199 5.64 17.49 -10.10
CA ARG A 199 5.75 18.88 -9.64
C ARG A 199 4.72 19.80 -10.31
N GLN A 200 4.47 19.61 -11.60
CA GLN A 200 3.47 20.36 -12.33
C GLN A 200 2.06 20.11 -11.80
N MET A 201 1.72 18.85 -11.51
CA MET A 201 0.43 18.48 -10.93
C MET A 201 0.23 19.06 -9.53
N ALA A 202 1.26 19.06 -8.71
CA ALA A 202 1.20 19.59 -7.35
C ALA A 202 1.05 21.12 -7.31
N ARG A 203 1.73 21.84 -8.20
CA ARG A 203 1.79 23.32 -8.23
C ARG A 203 0.80 23.95 -9.18
N GLY A 204 0.29 23.21 -10.15
CA GLY A 204 -0.64 23.68 -11.16
C GLY A 204 -2.08 23.80 -10.68
N GLU A 205 -3.00 23.95 -11.62
CA GLU A 205 -4.43 24.11 -11.34
C GLU A 205 -5.06 22.92 -10.60
N HIS A 206 -4.53 21.71 -10.81
CA HIS A 206 -5.08 20.50 -10.19
C HIS A 206 -4.75 20.38 -8.72
N ARG A 207 -3.64 20.98 -8.24
CA ARG A 207 -3.21 20.89 -6.84
C ARG A 207 -3.14 19.45 -6.32
N PHE A 208 -2.76 18.51 -7.20
CA PHE A 208 -2.69 17.10 -6.86
C PHE A 208 -1.26 16.73 -6.44
N ASP A 209 -1.07 16.47 -5.15
CA ASP A 209 0.23 16.26 -4.53
C ASP A 209 0.27 14.93 -3.76
N ARG A 210 0.04 13.83 -4.46
CA ARG A 210 0.16 12.47 -3.94
C ARG A 210 0.31 11.46 -5.08
N MET A 211 0.72 10.24 -4.77
CA MET A 211 0.66 9.13 -5.70
C MET A 211 -0.80 8.67 -5.88
N PHE A 212 -1.24 8.53 -7.12
CA PHE A 212 -2.59 8.05 -7.42
C PHE A 212 -2.62 6.52 -7.47
N LEU A 213 -2.44 5.91 -6.32
CA LEU A 213 -2.58 4.46 -6.12
C LEU A 213 -3.41 4.22 -4.87
N HIS A 214 -4.53 3.51 -5.04
CA HIS A 214 -5.52 3.31 -4.00
C HIS A 214 -5.92 1.84 -3.92
N ALA A 215 -5.69 1.22 -2.75
CA ALA A 215 -6.14 -0.14 -2.43
C ALA A 215 -7.65 -0.11 -2.15
N ARG A 216 -8.45 -0.23 -3.22
CA ARG A 216 -9.89 0.00 -3.13
C ARG A 216 -10.68 -1.16 -2.56
N GLN A 217 -10.17 -2.39 -2.68
CA GLN A 217 -10.91 -3.57 -2.26
C GLN A 217 -9.97 -4.69 -1.82
N LEU A 218 -10.37 -5.37 -0.74
CA LEU A 218 -9.70 -6.55 -0.23
C LEU A 218 -10.76 -7.60 0.10
N ALA A 219 -10.66 -8.80 -0.49
CA ALA A 219 -11.53 -9.92 -0.19
C ALA A 219 -10.71 -11.08 0.39
N PHE A 220 -11.24 -11.70 1.43
CA PHE A 220 -10.61 -12.81 2.15
C PHE A 220 -11.66 -13.60 2.93
N GLU A 221 -11.29 -14.76 3.48
CA GLU A 221 -12.15 -15.50 4.39
C GLU A 221 -11.99 -15.03 5.83
N HIS A 222 -13.11 -14.79 6.50
CA HIS A 222 -13.08 -14.40 7.91
C HIS A 222 -12.43 -15.50 8.74
N PRO A 223 -11.46 -15.16 9.62
CA PRO A 223 -10.67 -16.16 10.34
C PRO A 223 -11.46 -17.01 11.34
N ALA A 224 -12.63 -16.56 11.77
CA ALA A 224 -13.47 -17.29 12.72
C ALA A 224 -14.67 -17.97 12.02
N SER A 225 -15.40 -17.24 11.17
CA SER A 225 -16.62 -17.75 10.54
C SER A 225 -16.36 -18.51 9.24
N GLY A 226 -15.23 -18.28 8.57
CA GLY A 226 -14.95 -18.82 7.25
C GLY A 226 -15.71 -18.15 6.10
N GLU A 227 -16.56 -17.17 6.39
CA GLU A 227 -17.28 -16.42 5.36
C GLU A 227 -16.34 -15.56 4.52
N ARG A 228 -16.60 -15.51 3.22
CA ARG A 228 -15.91 -14.60 2.32
C ARG A 228 -16.34 -13.16 2.61
N ILE A 229 -15.40 -12.32 3.02
CA ILE A 229 -15.62 -10.90 3.30
C ILE A 229 -14.96 -10.07 2.20
N THR A 230 -15.68 -9.07 1.71
CA THR A 230 -15.18 -8.07 0.78
C THR A 230 -15.21 -6.70 1.46
N LEU A 231 -14.05 -6.12 1.68
CA LEU A 231 -13.89 -4.79 2.27
C LEU A 231 -13.56 -3.79 1.16
N SER A 232 -14.23 -2.65 1.18
CA SER A 232 -14.04 -1.60 0.17
C SER A 232 -13.74 -0.27 0.84
N ALA A 233 -12.80 0.49 0.29
CA ALA A 233 -12.52 1.87 0.65
C ALA A 233 -12.88 2.76 -0.53
N PRO A 234 -13.77 3.75 -0.36
CA PRO A 234 -14.07 4.71 -1.42
C PRO A 234 -12.82 5.43 -1.89
N LEU A 235 -12.78 5.80 -3.16
CA LEU A 235 -11.70 6.61 -3.70
C LEU A 235 -11.62 7.93 -2.91
N PRO A 236 -10.43 8.35 -2.44
CA PRO A 236 -10.30 9.60 -1.69
C PRO A 236 -10.81 10.82 -2.47
N ALA A 237 -11.31 11.81 -1.74
CA ALA A 237 -11.92 13.01 -2.33
C ALA A 237 -10.97 13.74 -3.30
N GLU A 238 -9.68 13.86 -2.96
CA GLU A 238 -8.68 14.48 -3.83
C GLU A 238 -8.49 13.73 -5.15
N CYS A 239 -8.63 12.42 -5.14
CA CYS A 239 -8.58 11.59 -6.35
C CYS A 239 -9.83 11.78 -7.20
N GLU A 240 -11.01 11.79 -6.60
CA GLU A 240 -12.27 12.06 -7.30
C GLU A 240 -12.27 13.45 -7.92
N THR A 241 -11.79 14.45 -7.19
CA THR A 241 -11.69 15.82 -7.68
C THR A 241 -10.76 15.90 -8.91
N LEU A 242 -9.61 15.24 -8.85
CA LEU A 242 -8.70 15.19 -10.00
C LEU A 242 -9.37 14.56 -11.22
N LEU A 243 -9.99 13.39 -11.06
CA LEU A 243 -10.65 12.70 -12.17
C LEU A 243 -11.76 13.56 -12.82
N ALA A 244 -12.48 14.33 -12.03
CA ALA A 244 -13.52 15.22 -12.53
C ALA A 244 -12.97 16.39 -13.37
N GLN A 245 -11.68 16.73 -13.20
CA GLN A 245 -10.99 17.81 -13.93
C GLN A 245 -10.29 17.35 -15.20
N LEU A 246 -10.11 16.05 -15.39
CA LEU A 246 -9.43 15.49 -16.58
C LEU A 246 -10.40 15.25 -17.78
#